data_8b5a67fa2085d32083c562958dd955f2
#
_entry.id   8b5a67fa2085d32083c562958dd955f2
#
_cell.length_a   1.000
_cell.length_b   1.000
_cell.length_c   1.000
_cell.angle_alpha   90.00
_cell.angle_beta   90.00
_cell.angle_gamma   90.00
#
_symmetry.space_group_name_H-M   'P 1'
#
loop_
_entity.id
_entity.type
_entity.pdbx_description
1 polymer ?
#
loop_
_entity_poly.entity_id
_entity_poly.type
_entity_poly.pdbx_seq_one_letter_code
_entity_poly.pdbx_strand_id
1 'polypeptide(L)'
;DGALLAHILSIVATAGIDDRDAISRFLSKTFLASQMESETLEMRTDDVLHWLCENGMIDRTGESKQVKKRIKEMKTIDAEEEDWQDEMPSWANSASAIPGLDLIPKEESRTRRLSPRRGPAIFGFKKASMYEPSESFLPEPSAMTYSPTPLGSRVSRLYLNPISGRIIQDGLRKAMGIVSGEDNVGQVSPLSLLHLASCTPDFLPLWPRKNDYDAIQEALHGHERELLSTPVDLEEERRMKGTLVVHSWMDEDSLETIENDWGVQAGDLRSRVELLEWLLYAMRRILSEDESLARIDRGAHKTLFESIDEVHRRVRYGCKVDILGLVAIKGVGRVRAREMSDTLGVASASDVSLMTEGDRSRLSDLRGWSPRLVDKLVDSASKSVRRSR
;
A
#
# COMPACT_ATOMS: atom_id res chain seq x y z
N ASP A 1 19.75 2.93 -7.57
CA ASP A 1 19.92 1.61 -6.93
C ASP A 1 18.63 0.99 -6.37
N GLY A 2 17.65 1.78 -5.94
CA GLY A 2 16.35 1.27 -5.45
C GLY A 2 15.59 0.39 -6.45
N ALA A 3 15.62 0.72 -7.73
CA ALA A 3 14.98 -0.09 -8.76
C ALA A 3 15.65 -1.48 -8.90
N LEU A 4 16.99 -1.55 -8.82
CA LEU A 4 17.71 -2.82 -8.91
C LEU A 4 17.43 -3.71 -7.68
N LEU A 5 17.31 -3.12 -6.48
CA LEU A 5 16.87 -3.82 -5.26
C LEU A 5 15.50 -4.48 -5.46
N ALA A 6 14.51 -3.72 -5.96
CA ALA A 6 13.16 -4.23 -6.20
C ALA A 6 13.14 -5.33 -7.28
N HIS A 7 13.91 -5.16 -8.36
CA HIS A 7 13.98 -6.15 -9.43
C HIS A 7 14.63 -7.45 -8.98
N ILE A 8 15.77 -7.41 -8.29
CA ILE A 8 16.44 -8.62 -7.81
C ILE A 8 15.55 -9.34 -6.78
N LEU A 9 14.95 -8.61 -5.84
CA LEU A 9 14.01 -9.20 -4.91
C LEU A 9 12.83 -9.88 -5.63
N SER A 10 12.28 -9.23 -6.65
CA SER A 10 11.19 -9.81 -7.45
C SER A 10 11.63 -11.07 -8.21
N ILE A 11 12.83 -11.09 -8.78
CA ILE A 11 13.37 -12.26 -9.48
C ILE A 11 13.48 -13.44 -8.52
N VAL A 12 14.03 -13.23 -7.33
CA VAL A 12 14.17 -14.29 -6.31
C VAL A 12 12.81 -14.73 -5.77
N ALA A 13 11.90 -13.78 -5.53
CA ALA A 13 10.61 -14.07 -4.89
C ALA A 13 9.58 -14.70 -5.84
N THR A 14 9.58 -14.30 -7.12
CA THR A 14 8.49 -14.68 -8.06
C THR A 14 8.96 -15.56 -9.22
N ALA A 15 10.15 -15.29 -9.76
CA ALA A 15 10.65 -16.07 -10.91
C ALA A 15 11.31 -17.40 -10.51
N GLY A 16 11.58 -17.60 -9.20
CA GLY A 16 12.23 -18.81 -8.69
C GLY A 16 13.67 -18.97 -9.18
N ILE A 17 14.31 -17.86 -9.54
CA ILE A 17 15.73 -17.82 -9.90
C ILE A 17 16.48 -17.59 -8.59
N ASP A 18 17.07 -18.62 -8.08
CA ASP A 18 17.68 -18.70 -6.76
C ASP A 18 19.22 -18.73 -6.77
N ASP A 19 19.83 -18.85 -7.95
CA ASP A 19 21.27 -18.94 -8.14
C ASP A 19 21.86 -17.59 -8.60
N ARG A 20 23.00 -17.21 -8.01
CA ARG A 20 23.69 -15.94 -8.31
C ARG A 20 24.00 -15.78 -9.81
N ASP A 21 24.48 -16.86 -10.45
CA ASP A 21 24.87 -16.81 -11.85
C ASP A 21 23.65 -16.76 -12.78
N ALA A 22 22.55 -17.37 -12.36
CA ALA A 22 21.26 -17.26 -13.07
C ALA A 22 20.68 -15.85 -12.97
N ILE A 23 20.78 -15.19 -11.81
CA ILE A 23 20.39 -13.79 -11.62
C ILE A 23 21.23 -12.88 -12.53
N SER A 24 22.55 -13.02 -12.54
CA SER A 24 23.45 -12.24 -13.41
C SER A 24 23.12 -12.43 -14.89
N ARG A 25 22.87 -13.67 -15.33
CA ARG A 25 22.47 -13.95 -16.72
C ARG A 25 21.09 -13.40 -17.07
N PHE A 26 20.18 -13.36 -16.10
CA PHE A 26 18.90 -12.67 -16.31
C PHE A 26 19.11 -11.18 -16.51
N LEU A 27 19.84 -10.55 -15.59
CA LEU A 27 20.13 -9.10 -15.64
C LEU A 27 20.89 -8.69 -16.89
N SER A 28 21.84 -9.51 -17.39
CA SER A 28 22.61 -9.24 -18.62
C SER A 28 21.73 -9.14 -19.88
N LYS A 29 20.50 -9.66 -19.83
CA LYS A 29 19.52 -9.57 -20.92
C LYS A 29 18.57 -8.37 -20.79
N THR A 30 18.70 -7.57 -19.74
CA THR A 30 17.84 -6.40 -19.49
C THR A 30 18.41 -5.15 -20.14
N PHE A 31 17.58 -4.12 -20.29
CA PHE A 31 17.98 -2.82 -20.78
C PHE A 31 19.06 -2.17 -19.89
N LEU A 32 19.05 -2.44 -18.60
CA LEU A 32 20.06 -1.98 -17.66
C LEU A 32 21.48 -2.41 -18.08
N ALA A 33 21.63 -3.65 -18.55
CA ALA A 33 22.91 -4.17 -19.01
C ALA A 33 23.45 -3.45 -20.27
N SER A 34 22.57 -2.82 -21.06
CA SER A 34 23.01 -2.01 -22.20
C SER A 34 23.52 -0.62 -21.80
N GLN A 35 23.29 -0.19 -20.56
CA GLN A 35 23.63 1.14 -20.07
C GLN A 35 24.88 1.15 -19.17
N MET A 36 25.43 0.00 -18.81
CA MET A 36 26.61 -0.10 -17.95
C MET A 36 27.51 -1.27 -18.36
N GLU A 37 28.75 -1.20 -17.94
CA GLU A 37 29.71 -2.27 -18.14
C GLU A 37 29.35 -3.54 -17.36
N SER A 38 29.64 -4.70 -17.93
CA SER A 38 29.29 -5.99 -17.33
C SER A 38 29.87 -6.16 -15.93
N GLU A 39 31.11 -5.78 -15.72
CA GLU A 39 31.78 -5.85 -14.41
C GLU A 39 31.11 -4.97 -13.36
N THR A 40 30.70 -3.76 -13.75
CA THR A 40 29.92 -2.85 -12.88
C THR A 40 28.56 -3.43 -12.52
N LEU A 41 27.88 -4.09 -13.48
CA LEU A 41 26.59 -4.73 -13.24
C LEU A 41 26.71 -5.90 -12.27
N GLU A 42 27.77 -6.72 -12.42
CA GLU A 42 28.03 -7.83 -11.51
C GLU A 42 28.33 -7.37 -10.09
N MET A 43 29.19 -6.37 -9.93
CA MET A 43 29.51 -5.78 -8.62
C MET A 43 28.26 -5.22 -7.95
N ARG A 44 27.43 -4.46 -8.66
CA ARG A 44 26.16 -3.94 -8.12
C ARG A 44 25.16 -5.03 -7.78
N THR A 45 25.15 -6.12 -8.55
CA THR A 45 24.30 -7.29 -8.26
C THR A 45 24.70 -7.93 -6.93
N ASP A 46 25.99 -8.10 -6.70
CA ASP A 46 26.51 -8.65 -5.45
C ASP A 46 26.23 -7.73 -4.25
N ASP A 47 26.40 -6.43 -4.41
CA ASP A 47 26.07 -5.42 -3.38
C ASP A 47 24.58 -5.47 -3.01
N VAL A 48 23.71 -5.58 -4.02
CA VAL A 48 22.26 -5.68 -3.81
C VAL A 48 21.87 -6.98 -3.13
N LEU A 49 22.43 -8.12 -3.55
CA LEU A 49 22.17 -9.41 -2.90
C LEU A 49 22.65 -9.40 -1.45
N HIS A 50 23.81 -8.81 -1.19
CA HIS A 50 24.31 -8.64 0.17
C HIS A 50 23.37 -7.78 1.02
N TRP A 51 22.96 -6.62 0.51
CA TRP A 51 22.01 -5.74 1.19
C TRP A 51 20.67 -6.43 1.50
N LEU A 52 20.11 -7.17 0.52
CA LEU A 52 18.86 -7.90 0.71
C LEU A 52 18.97 -8.97 1.79
N CYS A 53 20.13 -9.67 1.87
CA CYS A 53 20.40 -10.64 2.94
C CYS A 53 20.51 -9.96 4.31
N GLU A 54 21.29 -8.89 4.43
CA GLU A 54 21.50 -8.18 5.70
C GLU A 54 20.20 -7.56 6.24
N ASN A 55 19.33 -7.12 5.34
CA ASN A 55 18.04 -6.54 5.71
C ASN A 55 16.89 -7.57 5.80
N GLY A 56 17.22 -8.86 5.78
CA GLY A 56 16.25 -9.93 6.00
C GLY A 56 15.17 -10.06 4.92
N MET A 57 15.45 -9.61 3.69
CA MET A 57 14.55 -9.76 2.54
C MET A 57 14.72 -11.12 1.85
N ILE A 58 15.95 -11.62 1.83
CA ILE A 58 16.29 -12.95 1.30
C ILE A 58 17.20 -13.67 2.28
N ASP A 59 17.08 -14.99 2.32
CA ASP A 59 18.00 -15.88 3.01
C ASP A 59 19.01 -16.46 2.02
N ARG A 60 20.26 -16.60 2.47
CA ARG A 60 21.33 -17.27 1.74
C ARG A 60 21.49 -18.69 2.28
N THR A 61 21.34 -19.69 1.43
CA THR A 61 21.48 -21.11 1.83
C THR A 61 22.49 -21.80 0.94
N GLY A 62 23.32 -22.66 1.57
CA GLY A 62 24.31 -23.48 0.84
C GLY A 62 23.75 -24.76 0.22
N GLU A 63 22.45 -25.07 0.37
CA GLU A 63 21.84 -26.30 -0.14
C GLU A 63 20.48 -26.08 -0.82
N SER A 64 20.43 -26.38 -2.12
CA SER A 64 19.28 -26.23 -3.01
C SER A 64 17.99 -27.02 -2.61
N LYS A 65 18.09 -28.05 -1.77
CA LYS A 65 16.95 -28.95 -1.48
C LYS A 65 15.90 -28.39 -0.51
N GLN A 66 16.29 -27.52 0.41
CA GLN A 66 15.35 -26.93 1.39
C GLN A 66 14.49 -25.81 0.79
N VAL A 67 15.01 -25.10 -0.21
CA VAL A 67 14.33 -23.98 -0.89
C VAL A 67 13.06 -24.44 -1.61
N LYS A 68 13.12 -25.57 -2.33
CA LYS A 68 11.96 -26.12 -3.05
C LYS A 68 10.80 -26.51 -2.12
N LYS A 69 11.10 -26.92 -0.90
CA LYS A 69 10.07 -27.27 0.10
C LYS A 69 9.38 -26.03 0.65
N ARG A 70 10.13 -24.95 0.98
CA ARG A 70 9.58 -23.67 1.44
C ARG A 70 8.73 -22.99 0.38
N ILE A 71 9.18 -22.93 -0.88
CA ILE A 71 8.40 -22.36 -2.00
C ILE A 71 7.08 -23.13 -2.20
N LYS A 72 7.07 -24.44 -2.01
CA LYS A 72 5.85 -25.25 -2.12
C LYS A 72 4.88 -24.99 -0.96
N GLU A 73 5.40 -24.77 0.25
CA GLU A 73 4.61 -24.41 1.44
C GLU A 73 4.05 -22.98 1.33
N MET A 74 4.80 -22.05 0.76
CA MET A 74 4.31 -20.68 0.50
C MET A 74 3.23 -20.64 -0.58
N LYS A 75 3.30 -21.47 -1.61
CA LYS A 75 2.25 -21.57 -2.65
C LYS A 75 0.92 -22.12 -2.13
N THR A 76 0.94 -22.89 -1.04
CA THR A 76 -0.29 -23.37 -0.38
C THR A 76 -0.98 -22.28 0.44
N ILE A 77 -0.23 -21.29 0.93
CA ILE A 77 -0.80 -20.12 1.64
C ILE A 77 -1.50 -19.19 0.65
N ASP A 78 -1.05 -19.13 -0.60
CA ASP A 78 -1.63 -18.28 -1.66
C ASP A 78 -3.06 -18.69 -2.09
N ALA A 79 -3.48 -19.92 -1.79
CA ALA A 79 -4.81 -20.43 -2.15
C ALA A 79 -5.95 -19.91 -1.25
N GLU A 80 -5.63 -19.28 -0.11
CA GLU A 80 -6.61 -18.71 0.81
C GLU A 80 -6.81 -17.20 0.63
N GLU A 81 -6.11 -16.57 -0.33
CA GLU A 81 -6.12 -15.11 -0.56
C GLU A 81 -7.07 -14.63 -1.68
N GLU A 82 -8.17 -15.33 -1.99
CA GLU A 82 -9.12 -14.87 -3.03
C GLU A 82 -9.90 -13.59 -2.65
N ASP A 83 -9.78 -13.08 -1.43
CA ASP A 83 -10.61 -11.98 -0.91
C ASP A 83 -9.96 -10.59 -0.94
N TRP A 84 -8.75 -10.46 -1.50
CA TRP A 84 -8.00 -9.19 -1.45
C TRP A 84 -8.37 -8.17 -2.54
N GLN A 85 -9.17 -8.55 -3.54
CA GLN A 85 -9.65 -7.60 -4.57
C GLN A 85 -10.58 -6.53 -3.97
N ASP A 86 -11.31 -6.84 -2.89
CA ASP A 86 -12.17 -5.88 -2.20
C ASP A 86 -11.39 -4.95 -1.25
N GLU A 87 -10.16 -5.32 -0.87
CA GLU A 87 -9.29 -4.54 0.02
C GLU A 87 -8.30 -3.63 -0.72
N MET A 88 -8.14 -3.79 -2.02
CA MET A 88 -7.25 -2.95 -2.83
C MET A 88 -7.72 -1.49 -2.80
N PRO A 89 -6.81 -0.53 -2.73
CA PRO A 89 -7.14 0.88 -2.86
C PRO A 89 -8.00 1.14 -4.09
N SER A 90 -9.01 2.00 -3.98
CA SER A 90 -10.01 2.24 -5.03
C SER A 90 -9.42 2.62 -6.39
N TRP A 91 -8.20 3.18 -6.40
CA TRP A 91 -7.48 3.52 -7.63
C TRP A 91 -6.89 2.28 -8.34
N ALA A 92 -6.54 1.23 -7.61
CA ALA A 92 -5.99 0.01 -8.19
C ALA A 92 -7.04 -0.79 -8.99
N ASN A 93 -8.32 -0.61 -8.63
CA ASN A 93 -9.47 -1.20 -9.34
C ASN A 93 -10.07 -0.28 -10.41
N SER A 94 -9.63 0.97 -10.50
CA SER A 94 -10.17 2.00 -11.38
C SER A 94 -9.11 2.50 -12.36
N ALA A 95 -8.75 1.70 -13.36
CA ALA A 95 -8.07 2.24 -14.56
C ALA A 95 -8.92 3.29 -15.32
N SER A 96 -10.15 3.55 -14.88
CA SER A 96 -11.11 4.43 -15.51
C SER A 96 -11.40 5.73 -14.76
N ALA A 97 -10.69 6.05 -13.68
CA ALA A 97 -10.98 7.23 -12.85
C ALA A 97 -9.89 8.31 -12.85
N ILE A 98 -9.16 8.48 -13.95
CA ILE A 98 -8.34 9.68 -14.15
C ILE A 98 -9.26 10.73 -14.78
N PRO A 99 -9.62 11.83 -14.06
CA PRO A 99 -10.38 12.92 -14.67
C PRO A 99 -9.54 13.52 -15.79
N GLY A 100 -10.06 13.48 -17.02
CA GLY A 100 -9.38 13.98 -18.22
C GLY A 100 -9.02 12.91 -19.25
N LEU A 101 -9.17 11.62 -18.95
CA LEU A 101 -8.95 10.56 -19.94
C LEU A 101 -10.18 10.34 -20.85
N ASP A 102 -11.32 10.94 -20.51
CA ASP A 102 -12.55 10.86 -21.32
C ASP A 102 -12.50 11.69 -22.62
N LEU A 103 -11.37 12.35 -22.89
CA LEU A 103 -11.15 13.10 -24.13
C LEU A 103 -10.60 12.25 -25.30
N ILE A 104 -10.32 10.98 -25.08
CA ILE A 104 -10.00 10.04 -26.17
C ILE A 104 -11.33 9.48 -26.68
N PRO A 105 -11.73 9.75 -27.94
CA PRO A 105 -12.94 9.17 -28.47
C PRO A 105 -12.85 7.65 -28.39
N LYS A 106 -13.83 7.03 -27.74
CA LYS A 106 -14.01 5.57 -27.82
C LYS A 106 -14.32 5.27 -29.28
N GLU A 107 -13.32 4.88 -30.06
CA GLU A 107 -13.58 4.21 -31.34
C GLU A 107 -14.37 2.94 -31.00
N GLU A 108 -15.61 2.92 -31.41
CA GLU A 108 -16.42 1.73 -31.41
C GLU A 108 -15.65 0.63 -32.14
N SER A 109 -15.15 -0.34 -31.38
CA SER A 109 -14.54 -1.53 -31.95
C SER A 109 -15.61 -2.34 -32.66
N ARG A 110 -15.90 -1.95 -33.88
CA ARG A 110 -16.57 -2.83 -34.83
C ARG A 110 -15.65 -4.02 -35.08
N THR A 111 -15.91 -5.11 -34.39
CA THR A 111 -15.31 -6.42 -34.67
C THR A 111 -15.66 -6.85 -36.07
N ARG A 112 -14.94 -6.35 -37.07
CA ARG A 112 -14.86 -7.00 -38.40
C ARG A 112 -14.03 -8.27 -38.19
N ARG A 113 -14.70 -9.42 -38.25
CA ARG A 113 -14.04 -10.71 -38.48
C ARG A 113 -13.27 -10.61 -39.79
N LEU A 114 -11.97 -10.35 -39.70
CA LEU A 114 -11.05 -10.51 -40.83
C LEU A 114 -10.69 -12.00 -40.89
N SER A 115 -11.16 -12.65 -41.95
CA SER A 115 -10.68 -13.96 -42.35
C SER A 115 -9.16 -13.89 -42.59
N PRO A 116 -8.38 -14.93 -42.23
CA PRO A 116 -6.93 -14.92 -42.37
C PRO A 116 -6.55 -14.98 -43.85
N ARG A 117 -6.13 -13.85 -44.43
CA ARG A 117 -5.38 -13.86 -45.69
C ARG A 117 -4.00 -14.44 -45.39
N ARG A 118 -3.70 -15.59 -46.01
CA ARG A 118 -2.36 -16.16 -46.08
C ARG A 118 -1.42 -15.17 -46.77
N GLY A 119 -0.62 -14.44 -46.01
CA GLY A 119 0.58 -13.74 -46.47
C GLY A 119 1.80 -14.64 -46.29
N PRO A 120 2.90 -14.42 -47.05
CA PRO A 120 4.10 -15.28 -46.97
C PRO A 120 4.70 -15.26 -45.59
N ALA A 121 5.12 -16.44 -45.11
CA ALA A 121 5.69 -16.66 -43.78
C ALA A 121 6.99 -15.85 -43.63
N ILE A 122 6.91 -14.72 -42.91
CA ILE A 122 8.05 -14.04 -42.34
C ILE A 122 8.26 -14.63 -40.94
N PHE A 123 9.32 -15.39 -40.79
CA PHE A 123 9.92 -15.92 -39.57
C PHE A 123 8.96 -16.07 -38.36
N GLY A 124 8.51 -17.31 -38.16
CA GLY A 124 7.56 -17.68 -37.11
C GLY A 124 8.11 -17.38 -35.71
N PHE A 125 7.46 -16.46 -35.01
CA PHE A 125 7.52 -16.41 -33.57
C PHE A 125 6.83 -17.67 -33.01
N LYS A 126 7.59 -18.60 -32.50
CA LYS A 126 7.07 -19.74 -31.72
C LYS A 126 6.48 -19.18 -30.42
N LYS A 127 5.27 -19.63 -30.06
CA LYS A 127 4.67 -19.28 -28.75
C LYS A 127 5.66 -19.67 -27.63
N ALA A 128 5.78 -18.83 -26.61
CA ALA A 128 6.69 -19.06 -25.47
C ALA A 128 6.51 -20.44 -24.81
N SER A 129 5.29 -21.03 -24.90
CA SER A 129 4.99 -22.39 -24.43
C SER A 129 5.64 -23.52 -25.26
N MET A 130 6.30 -23.23 -26.37
CA MET A 130 7.00 -24.20 -27.22
C MET A 130 8.52 -24.20 -27.03
N TYR A 131 9.05 -23.39 -26.13
CA TYR A 131 10.44 -23.47 -25.74
C TYR A 131 10.58 -24.48 -24.58
N GLU A 132 10.84 -25.74 -24.93
CA GLU A 132 11.47 -26.65 -23.96
C GLU A 132 12.89 -26.11 -23.74
N PRO A 133 13.27 -25.81 -22.47
CA PRO A 133 14.66 -25.44 -22.21
C PRO A 133 15.53 -26.65 -22.58
N SER A 134 16.42 -26.46 -23.55
CA SER A 134 17.39 -27.50 -23.86
C SER A 134 18.24 -27.75 -22.61
N GLU A 135 18.31 -29.01 -22.18
CA GLU A 135 19.05 -29.44 -20.98
C GLU A 135 20.54 -29.05 -21.00
N SER A 136 21.07 -28.63 -22.16
CA SER A 136 22.46 -28.21 -22.35
C SER A 136 22.79 -26.79 -21.84
N PHE A 137 21.81 -26.04 -21.32
CA PHE A 137 21.98 -24.66 -20.80
C PHE A 137 21.73 -24.51 -19.30
N LEU A 138 21.54 -25.60 -18.57
CA LEU A 138 21.52 -25.54 -17.12
C LEU A 138 22.96 -25.34 -16.64
N PRO A 139 23.29 -24.20 -16.01
CA PRO A 139 24.62 -24.02 -15.43
C PRO A 139 24.82 -25.04 -14.32
N GLU A 140 26.05 -25.42 -14.07
CA GLU A 140 26.40 -26.12 -12.84
C GLU A 140 25.84 -25.31 -11.65
N PRO A 141 25.09 -25.95 -10.71
CA PRO A 141 24.49 -25.23 -9.60
C PRO A 141 25.61 -24.58 -8.79
N SER A 142 25.61 -23.25 -8.73
CA SER A 142 26.51 -22.55 -7.84
C SER A 142 26.24 -23.00 -6.40
N ALA A 143 27.28 -23.06 -5.59
CA ALA A 143 27.18 -23.54 -4.20
C ALA A 143 26.29 -22.66 -3.32
N MET A 144 25.79 -21.54 -3.84
CA MET A 144 24.99 -20.54 -3.10
C MET A 144 23.65 -20.32 -3.77
N THR A 145 22.60 -20.49 -2.97
CA THR A 145 21.23 -20.21 -3.39
C THR A 145 20.57 -19.19 -2.48
N TYR A 146 19.66 -18.40 -3.03
CA TYR A 146 18.90 -17.36 -2.34
C TYR A 146 17.43 -17.77 -2.30
N SER A 147 16.77 -17.53 -1.15
CA SER A 147 15.33 -17.73 -1.03
C SER A 147 14.68 -16.52 -0.38
N PRO A 148 13.47 -16.13 -0.81
CA PRO A 148 12.80 -15.00 -0.21
C PRO A 148 12.36 -15.34 1.21
N THR A 149 12.53 -14.38 2.13
CA THR A 149 11.91 -14.47 3.46
C THR A 149 10.41 -14.13 3.37
N PRO A 150 9.62 -14.36 4.42
CA PRO A 150 8.23 -13.88 4.47
C PRO A 150 8.13 -12.37 4.21
N LEU A 151 9.01 -11.56 4.82
CA LEU A 151 9.08 -10.12 4.57
C LEU A 151 9.40 -9.81 3.11
N GLY A 152 10.45 -10.41 2.55
CA GLY A 152 10.85 -10.17 1.15
C GLY A 152 9.77 -10.57 0.16
N SER A 153 9.10 -11.71 0.39
CA SER A 153 7.96 -12.13 -0.43
C SER A 153 6.82 -11.12 -0.37
N ARG A 154 6.51 -10.60 0.82
CA ARG A 154 5.45 -9.60 0.98
C ARG A 154 5.80 -8.28 0.32
N VAL A 155 7.01 -7.77 0.54
CA VAL A 155 7.52 -6.54 -0.09
C VAL A 155 7.45 -6.64 -1.62
N SER A 156 7.89 -7.77 -2.18
CA SER A 156 7.81 -8.02 -3.62
C SER A 156 6.37 -8.02 -4.15
N ARG A 157 5.43 -8.71 -3.48
CA ARG A 157 4.02 -8.78 -3.88
C ARG A 157 3.29 -7.44 -3.78
N LEU A 158 3.67 -6.62 -2.82
CA LEU A 158 3.12 -5.27 -2.65
C LEU A 158 3.75 -4.25 -3.59
N TYR A 159 4.75 -4.64 -4.40
CA TYR A 159 5.52 -3.73 -5.25
C TYR A 159 6.20 -2.59 -4.48
N LEU A 160 6.50 -2.81 -3.19
CA LEU A 160 7.21 -1.85 -2.36
C LEU A 160 8.70 -1.81 -2.73
N ASN A 161 9.29 -0.62 -2.59
CA ASN A 161 10.73 -0.52 -2.51
C ASN A 161 11.24 -1.33 -1.30
N PRO A 162 12.22 -2.22 -1.44
CA PRO A 162 12.76 -2.99 -0.31
C PRO A 162 13.22 -2.13 0.86
N ILE A 163 13.72 -0.92 0.59
CA ILE A 163 14.08 0.06 1.64
C ILE A 163 12.84 0.48 2.42
N SER A 164 11.70 0.71 1.75
CA SER A 164 10.43 1.02 2.42
C SER A 164 9.98 -0.13 3.32
N GLY A 165 10.08 -1.37 2.81
CA GLY A 165 9.76 -2.57 3.59
C GLY A 165 10.58 -2.64 4.89
N ARG A 166 11.87 -2.30 4.83
CA ARG A 166 12.76 -2.28 6.00
C ARG A 166 12.40 -1.16 6.98
N ILE A 167 12.19 0.07 6.49
CA ILE A 167 11.79 1.21 7.32
C ILE A 167 10.47 0.91 8.05
N ILE A 168 9.49 0.35 7.34
CA ILE A 168 8.20 -0.05 7.92
C ILE A 168 8.41 -1.10 9.01
N GLN A 169 9.19 -2.15 8.75
CA GLN A 169 9.41 -3.21 9.74
C GLN A 169 10.08 -2.68 11.01
N ASP A 170 11.10 -1.84 10.87
CA ASP A 170 11.79 -1.25 12.04
C ASP A 170 10.88 -0.31 12.80
N GLY A 171 10.07 0.52 12.10
CA GLY A 171 9.07 1.38 12.73
C GLY A 171 7.99 0.59 13.48
N LEU A 172 7.53 -0.53 12.90
CA LEU A 172 6.56 -1.41 13.56
C LEU A 172 7.14 -2.08 14.81
N ARG A 173 8.42 -2.47 14.81
CA ARG A 173 9.10 -2.97 16.03
C ARG A 173 9.13 -1.91 17.12
N LYS A 174 9.47 -0.67 16.77
CA LYS A 174 9.43 0.46 17.71
C LYS A 174 8.02 0.69 18.25
N ALA A 175 7.02 0.69 17.36
CA ALA A 175 5.62 0.82 17.74
C ALA A 175 5.15 -0.29 18.69
N MET A 176 5.58 -1.53 18.47
CA MET A 176 5.31 -2.65 19.38
C MET A 176 5.87 -2.40 20.77
N GLY A 177 7.12 -1.93 20.91
CA GLY A 177 7.71 -1.57 22.20
C GLY A 177 6.90 -0.50 22.92
N ILE A 178 6.44 0.53 22.20
CA ILE A 178 5.58 1.59 22.76
C ILE A 178 4.25 1.00 23.27
N VAL A 179 3.56 0.20 22.46
CA VAL A 179 2.25 -0.38 22.82
C VAL A 179 2.38 -1.41 23.95
N SER A 180 3.49 -2.17 24.01
CA SER A 180 3.77 -3.11 25.10
C SER A 180 4.14 -2.42 26.41
N GLY A 181 4.34 -1.10 26.42
CA GLY A 181 4.71 -0.34 27.60
C GLY A 181 6.18 -0.51 28.02
N GLU A 182 7.01 -1.08 27.15
CA GLU A 182 8.46 -1.20 27.37
C GLU A 182 9.14 0.17 27.35
N ASP A 183 8.64 1.07 26.51
CA ASP A 183 9.05 2.46 26.45
C ASP A 183 8.03 3.35 27.17
N ASN A 184 8.45 4.10 28.16
CA ASN A 184 7.62 5.10 28.86
C ASN A 184 7.23 6.31 27.99
N VAL A 185 6.99 6.12 26.69
CA VAL A 185 7.00 7.17 25.67
C VAL A 185 5.62 7.58 25.18
N GLY A 186 4.55 6.99 25.64
CA GLY A 186 3.22 7.43 25.20
C GLY A 186 2.50 6.44 24.27
N GLN A 187 1.54 6.92 23.53
CA GLN A 187 0.72 6.12 22.61
C GLN A 187 1.23 6.25 21.18
N VAL A 188 1.07 5.19 20.40
CA VAL A 188 1.24 5.27 18.93
C VAL A 188 0.07 6.08 18.38
N SER A 189 0.35 7.32 17.98
CA SER A 189 -0.65 8.25 17.46
C SER A 189 -0.90 8.03 15.96
N PRO A 190 -2.05 8.47 15.42
CA PRO A 190 -2.29 8.50 13.97
C PRO A 190 -1.18 9.26 13.22
N LEU A 191 -0.68 10.36 13.79
CA LEU A 191 0.42 11.15 13.22
C LEU A 191 1.69 10.31 13.09
N SER A 192 2.04 9.52 14.13
CA SER A 192 3.24 8.66 14.11
C SER A 192 3.19 7.61 13.00
N LEU A 193 2.02 7.01 12.76
CA LEU A 193 1.82 6.02 11.69
C LEU A 193 1.88 6.66 10.30
N LEU A 194 1.27 7.83 10.12
CA LEU A 194 1.37 8.59 8.87
C LEU A 194 2.81 9.02 8.59
N HIS A 195 3.51 9.50 9.62
CA HIS A 195 4.90 9.92 9.49
C HIS A 195 5.80 8.74 9.12
N LEU A 196 5.64 7.57 9.76
CA LEU A 196 6.38 6.36 9.39
C LEU A 196 6.20 6.03 7.90
N ALA A 197 4.98 6.08 7.39
CA ALA A 197 4.70 5.87 5.97
C ALA A 197 5.39 6.93 5.09
N SER A 198 5.34 8.19 5.53
CA SER A 198 5.96 9.31 4.81
C SER A 198 7.49 9.24 4.78
N CYS A 199 8.14 8.58 5.75
CA CYS A 199 9.59 8.37 5.77
C CYS A 199 10.07 7.37 4.72
N THR A 200 9.17 6.65 4.05
CA THR A 200 9.55 5.67 3.03
C THR A 200 9.92 6.31 1.69
N PRO A 201 10.86 5.71 0.91
CA PRO A 201 11.16 6.18 -0.45
C PRO A 201 9.98 6.15 -1.42
N ASP A 202 8.95 5.35 -1.14
CA ASP A 202 7.75 5.26 -1.98
C ASP A 202 6.80 6.44 -1.79
N PHE A 203 6.97 7.22 -0.73
CA PHE A 203 6.19 8.44 -0.53
C PHE A 203 6.77 9.61 -1.31
N LEU A 204 5.89 10.39 -1.96
CA LEU A 204 6.26 11.63 -2.66
C LEU A 204 6.15 12.81 -1.70
N PRO A 205 7.27 13.37 -1.21
CA PRO A 205 7.24 14.47 -0.26
C PRO A 205 6.70 15.77 -0.87
N LEU A 206 6.26 16.70 -0.01
CA LEU A 206 5.74 18.02 -0.40
C LEU A 206 6.74 19.12 -0.03
N TRP A 207 6.98 20.05 -0.94
CA TRP A 207 7.84 21.20 -0.68
C TRP A 207 7.19 22.17 0.32
N PRO A 208 7.87 22.48 1.46
CA PRO A 208 7.37 23.48 2.40
C PRO A 208 7.40 24.89 1.79
N ARG A 209 6.38 25.69 2.07
CA ARG A 209 6.39 27.15 1.87
C ARG A 209 6.98 27.78 3.13
N LYS A 210 7.34 29.06 3.03
CA LYS A 210 7.89 29.82 4.17
C LYS A 210 6.99 29.77 5.42
N ASN A 211 5.69 29.83 5.23
CA ASN A 211 4.71 29.83 6.33
C ASN A 211 4.44 28.45 6.92
N ASP A 212 4.89 27.38 6.28
CA ASP A 212 4.65 26.01 6.73
C ASP A 212 5.68 25.58 7.81
N TYR A 213 6.85 26.25 7.86
CA TYR A 213 7.95 25.82 8.72
C TYR A 213 7.62 25.83 10.21
N ASP A 214 6.88 26.83 10.69
CA ASP A 214 6.52 26.92 12.13
C ASP A 214 5.68 25.72 12.55
N ALA A 215 4.65 25.36 11.81
CA ALA A 215 3.79 24.21 12.06
C ALA A 215 4.55 22.87 11.93
N ILE A 216 5.45 22.77 10.94
CA ILE A 216 6.30 21.58 10.72
C ILE A 216 7.25 21.40 11.89
N GLN A 217 7.93 22.44 12.35
CA GLN A 217 8.86 22.38 13.47
C GLN A 217 8.14 22.11 14.79
N GLU A 218 6.97 22.69 15.00
CA GLU A 218 6.13 22.39 16.16
C GLU A 218 5.74 20.91 16.19
N ALA A 219 5.30 20.35 15.03
CA ALA A 219 4.96 18.93 14.93
C ALA A 219 6.17 18.02 15.19
N LEU A 220 7.33 18.32 14.59
CA LEU A 220 8.56 17.53 14.78
C LEU A 220 9.00 17.52 16.23
N HIS A 221 9.04 18.68 16.89
CA HIS A 221 9.47 18.78 18.30
C HIS A 221 8.40 18.24 19.26
N GLY A 222 7.12 18.54 19.00
CA GLY A 222 6.02 18.11 19.86
C GLY A 222 5.84 16.61 19.92
N HIS A 223 6.14 15.92 18.80
CA HIS A 223 5.97 14.47 18.65
C HIS A 223 7.27 13.68 18.57
N GLU A 224 8.45 14.30 18.81
CA GLU A 224 9.77 13.66 18.64
C GLU A 224 9.85 12.25 19.26
N ARG A 225 9.28 12.08 20.46
CA ARG A 225 9.31 10.79 21.18
C ARG A 225 8.36 9.74 20.58
N GLU A 226 7.34 10.17 19.87
CA GLU A 226 6.33 9.30 19.27
C GLU A 226 6.69 8.90 17.84
N LEU A 227 7.61 9.63 17.18
CA LEU A 227 8.00 9.34 15.81
C LEU A 227 8.67 7.97 15.74
N LEU A 228 8.18 7.14 14.82
CA LEU A 228 8.59 5.74 14.69
C LEU A 228 9.80 5.55 13.78
N SER A 229 10.14 6.54 12.98
CA SER A 229 11.30 6.53 12.09
C SER A 229 11.84 7.94 11.91
N THR A 230 13.08 8.02 11.48
CA THR A 230 13.69 9.24 10.96
C THR A 230 13.95 9.04 9.46
N PRO A 231 13.69 10.03 8.60
CA PRO A 231 14.01 9.93 7.17
C PRO A 231 15.50 9.68 6.95
N VAL A 232 15.81 8.83 5.98
CA VAL A 232 17.21 8.53 5.60
C VAL A 232 17.84 9.70 4.83
N ASP A 233 16.99 10.56 4.27
CA ASP A 233 17.37 11.75 3.53
C ASP A 233 17.13 13.03 4.36
N LEU A 234 17.73 14.13 3.92
CA LEU A 234 17.56 15.45 4.55
C LEU A 234 16.19 16.09 4.18
N GLU A 235 15.16 15.27 3.96
CA GLU A 235 13.83 15.71 3.52
C GLU A 235 12.77 15.66 4.63
N GLU A 236 13.18 15.66 5.90
CA GLU A 236 12.30 15.50 7.06
C GLU A 236 11.13 16.48 7.06
N GLU A 237 11.40 17.77 6.80
CA GLU A 237 10.37 18.81 6.77
C GLU A 237 9.38 18.59 5.62
N ARG A 238 9.85 18.13 4.47
CA ARG A 238 9.00 17.82 3.30
C ARG A 238 8.09 16.63 3.57
N ARG A 239 8.60 15.63 4.28
CA ARG A 239 7.85 14.43 4.66
C ARG A 239 6.84 14.74 5.75
N MET A 240 7.26 15.54 6.76
CA MET A 240 6.35 16.00 7.81
C MET A 240 5.24 16.88 7.22
N LYS A 241 5.53 17.78 6.26
CA LYS A 241 4.49 18.51 5.56
C LYS A 241 3.45 17.59 4.91
N GLY A 242 3.90 16.55 4.21
CA GLY A 242 2.99 15.56 3.60
C GLY A 242 2.13 14.84 4.65
N THR A 243 2.73 14.51 5.79
CA THR A 243 2.04 13.92 6.94
C THR A 243 0.94 14.84 7.46
N LEU A 244 1.26 16.11 7.74
CA LEU A 244 0.31 17.10 8.28
C LEU A 244 -0.84 17.38 7.34
N VAL A 245 -0.56 17.50 6.04
CA VAL A 245 -1.59 17.70 4.99
C VAL A 245 -2.60 16.55 4.97
N VAL A 246 -2.13 15.30 5.06
CA VAL A 246 -3.05 14.16 5.09
C VAL A 246 -3.70 14.01 6.46
N HIS A 247 -3.05 14.44 7.53
CA HIS A 247 -3.67 14.51 8.86
C HIS A 247 -4.85 15.48 8.86
N SER A 248 -4.69 16.72 8.31
CA SER A 248 -5.80 17.67 8.11
C SER A 248 -6.94 17.06 7.29
N TRP A 249 -6.62 16.30 6.24
CA TRP A 249 -7.64 15.54 5.48
C TRP A 249 -8.41 14.54 6.34
N MET A 250 -7.73 13.79 7.22
CA MET A 250 -8.37 12.86 8.15
C MET A 250 -9.22 13.55 9.24
N ASP A 251 -8.88 14.78 9.57
CA ASP A 251 -9.62 15.60 10.53
C ASP A 251 -10.80 16.35 9.93
N GLU A 252 -11.11 16.01 8.67
CA GLU A 252 -12.27 16.52 7.91
C GLU A 252 -12.13 17.96 7.42
N ASP A 253 -10.93 18.52 7.41
CA ASP A 253 -10.71 19.84 6.84
C ASP A 253 -11.19 19.89 5.38
N SER A 254 -11.77 21.01 5.00
CA SER A 254 -12.23 21.20 3.63
C SER A 254 -11.03 21.30 2.67
N LEU A 255 -11.27 20.98 1.38
CA LEU A 255 -10.23 21.17 0.36
C LEU A 255 -9.76 22.63 0.29
N GLU A 256 -10.68 23.57 0.48
CA GLU A 256 -10.37 25.00 0.51
C GLU A 256 -9.47 25.35 1.70
N THR A 257 -9.77 24.82 2.89
CA THR A 257 -8.93 25.00 4.09
C THR A 257 -7.53 24.45 3.85
N ILE A 258 -7.41 23.22 3.36
CA ILE A 258 -6.11 22.57 3.08
C ILE A 258 -5.32 23.38 2.04
N GLU A 259 -5.97 23.87 0.98
CA GLU A 259 -5.33 24.71 -0.04
C GLU A 259 -4.83 26.04 0.54
N ASN A 260 -5.64 26.72 1.36
CA ASN A 260 -5.28 27.97 1.99
C ASN A 260 -4.13 27.80 2.99
N ASP A 261 -4.22 26.80 3.88
CA ASP A 261 -3.28 26.61 4.97
C ASP A 261 -1.95 26.03 4.49
N TRP A 262 -1.98 25.06 3.57
CA TRP A 262 -0.79 24.32 3.12
C TRP A 262 -0.35 24.62 1.69
N GLY A 263 -1.17 25.34 0.88
CA GLY A 263 -0.93 25.59 -0.54
C GLY A 263 -0.92 24.32 -1.39
N VAL A 264 -1.66 23.30 -0.97
CA VAL A 264 -1.72 22.00 -1.64
C VAL A 264 -3.03 21.87 -2.37
N GLN A 265 -2.97 21.74 -3.70
CA GLN A 265 -4.16 21.60 -4.52
C GLN A 265 -4.78 20.21 -4.39
N ALA A 266 -6.06 20.09 -4.73
CA ALA A 266 -6.83 18.84 -4.61
C ALA A 266 -6.18 17.62 -5.31
N GLY A 267 -5.51 17.81 -6.45
CA GLY A 267 -4.80 16.75 -7.17
C GLY A 267 -3.57 16.25 -6.42
N ASP A 268 -2.82 17.18 -5.84
CA ASP A 268 -1.65 16.86 -5.03
C ASP A 268 -2.03 16.17 -3.72
N LEU A 269 -3.07 16.65 -3.04
CA LEU A 269 -3.62 16.01 -1.85
C LEU A 269 -4.05 14.57 -2.16
N ARG A 270 -4.84 14.38 -3.23
CA ARG A 270 -5.32 13.06 -3.63
C ARG A 270 -4.19 12.07 -3.85
N SER A 271 -3.14 12.49 -4.55
CA SER A 271 -1.96 11.66 -4.78
C SER A 271 -1.28 11.22 -3.47
N ARG A 272 -1.19 12.11 -2.46
CA ARG A 272 -0.61 11.78 -1.15
C ARG A 272 -1.52 10.89 -0.32
N VAL A 273 -2.82 11.12 -0.37
CA VAL A 273 -3.81 10.25 0.26
C VAL A 273 -3.73 8.83 -0.30
N GLU A 274 -3.69 8.67 -1.62
CA GLU A 274 -3.59 7.36 -2.28
C GLU A 274 -2.28 6.65 -1.91
N LEU A 275 -1.15 7.36 -1.89
CA LEU A 275 0.14 6.78 -1.48
C LEU A 275 0.15 6.35 -0.01
N LEU A 276 -0.37 7.19 0.90
CA LEU A 276 -0.43 6.84 2.32
C LEU A 276 -1.45 5.73 2.60
N GLU A 277 -2.58 5.70 1.90
CA GLU A 277 -3.53 4.58 1.97
C GLU A 277 -2.82 3.25 1.62
N TRP A 278 -2.09 3.21 0.50
CA TRP A 278 -1.34 2.03 0.09
C TRP A 278 -0.22 1.66 1.06
N LEU A 279 0.55 2.62 1.57
CA LEU A 279 1.63 2.36 2.53
C LEU A 279 1.10 1.87 3.88
N LEU A 280 -0.02 2.41 4.37
CA LEU A 280 -0.69 1.92 5.58
C LEU A 280 -1.26 0.50 5.39
N TYR A 281 -1.82 0.21 4.22
CA TYR A 281 -2.20 -1.16 3.86
C TYR A 281 -0.99 -2.09 3.89
N ALA A 282 0.14 -1.66 3.32
CA ALA A 282 1.37 -2.42 3.35
C ALA A 282 1.89 -2.65 4.78
N MET A 283 1.84 -1.64 5.67
CA MET A 283 2.16 -1.77 7.09
C MET A 283 1.31 -2.85 7.77
N ARG A 284 -0.01 -2.80 7.53
CA ARG A 284 -0.95 -3.78 8.08
C ARG A 284 -0.61 -5.20 7.64
N ARG A 285 -0.27 -5.38 6.34
CA ARG A 285 0.10 -6.69 5.79
C ARG A 285 1.45 -7.19 6.31
N ILE A 286 2.44 -6.32 6.42
CA ILE A 286 3.76 -6.67 6.99
C ILE A 286 3.59 -7.06 8.46
N LEU A 287 2.82 -6.29 9.25
CA LEU A 287 2.58 -6.61 10.67
C LEU A 287 1.85 -7.96 10.82
N SER A 288 0.81 -8.23 10.01
CA SER A 288 0.03 -9.46 10.13
C SER A 288 0.82 -10.74 9.84
N GLU A 289 1.91 -10.64 9.10
CA GLU A 289 2.75 -11.79 8.71
C GLU A 289 4.05 -11.90 9.52
N ASP A 290 4.37 -10.87 10.31
CA ASP A 290 5.54 -10.92 11.19
C ASP A 290 5.20 -11.68 12.49
N GLU A 291 5.25 -13.02 12.40
CA GLU A 291 5.04 -13.88 13.56
C GLU A 291 6.03 -13.59 14.72
N SER A 292 7.18 -13.00 14.44
CA SER A 292 8.16 -12.67 15.47
C SER A 292 7.62 -11.61 16.42
N LEU A 293 6.95 -10.59 15.87
CA LEU A 293 6.30 -9.54 16.66
C LEU A 293 5.06 -10.06 17.41
N ALA A 294 4.26 -10.91 16.76
CA ALA A 294 3.10 -11.51 17.40
C ALA A 294 3.46 -12.43 18.59
N ARG A 295 4.65 -13.04 18.58
CA ARG A 295 5.15 -13.89 19.70
C ARG A 295 5.62 -13.08 20.90
N ILE A 296 6.06 -11.83 20.71
CA ILE A 296 6.52 -10.95 21.82
C ILE A 296 5.32 -10.60 22.71
N ASP A 297 4.30 -9.98 22.13
CA ASP A 297 3.06 -9.61 22.83
C ASP A 297 1.88 -9.62 21.85
N ARG A 298 0.98 -10.62 21.99
CA ARG A 298 -0.22 -10.74 21.17
C ARG A 298 -1.22 -9.61 21.39
N GLY A 299 -1.29 -9.08 22.61
CA GLY A 299 -2.18 -7.97 22.94
C GLY A 299 -1.75 -6.69 22.25
N ALA A 300 -0.48 -6.33 22.39
CA ALA A 300 0.12 -5.17 21.73
C ALA A 300 0.06 -5.30 20.20
N HIS A 301 0.34 -6.50 19.66
CA HIS A 301 0.23 -6.76 18.23
C HIS A 301 -1.19 -6.51 17.70
N LYS A 302 -2.21 -7.00 18.39
CA LYS A 302 -3.62 -6.77 18.01
C LYS A 302 -3.98 -5.28 18.09
N THR A 303 -3.59 -4.61 19.17
CA THR A 303 -3.85 -3.17 19.35
C THR A 303 -3.18 -2.35 18.24
N LEU A 304 -1.92 -2.64 17.91
CA LEU A 304 -1.22 -1.95 16.83
C LEU A 304 -1.88 -2.22 15.47
N PHE A 305 -2.29 -3.46 15.20
CA PHE A 305 -3.01 -3.79 13.98
C PHE A 305 -4.32 -3.01 13.86
N GLU A 306 -5.12 -2.93 14.93
CA GLU A 306 -6.37 -2.17 14.98
C GLU A 306 -6.11 -0.66 14.77
N SER A 307 -5.05 -0.12 15.36
CA SER A 307 -4.65 1.29 15.19
C SER A 307 -4.26 1.59 13.73
N ILE A 308 -3.50 0.72 13.08
CA ILE A 308 -3.12 0.89 11.67
C ILE A 308 -4.36 0.78 10.77
N ASP A 309 -5.28 -0.17 11.03
CA ASP A 309 -6.52 -0.33 10.28
C ASP A 309 -7.43 0.91 10.40
N GLU A 310 -7.55 1.45 11.62
CA GLU A 310 -8.29 2.68 11.86
C GLU A 310 -7.72 3.84 11.03
N VAL A 311 -6.40 4.09 11.14
CA VAL A 311 -5.74 5.19 10.41
C VAL A 311 -5.86 4.98 8.90
N HIS A 312 -5.65 3.76 8.41
CA HIS A 312 -5.84 3.41 7.00
C HIS A 312 -7.24 3.79 6.50
N ARG A 313 -8.28 3.44 7.24
CA ARG A 313 -9.68 3.76 6.90
C ARG A 313 -9.96 5.26 7.01
N ARG A 314 -9.41 5.93 8.01
CA ARG A 314 -9.53 7.40 8.15
C ARG A 314 -8.88 8.14 6.99
N VAL A 315 -7.70 7.73 6.55
CA VAL A 315 -7.02 8.29 5.35
C VAL A 315 -7.89 8.06 4.11
N ARG A 316 -8.36 6.85 3.90
CA ARG A 316 -9.17 6.48 2.73
C ARG A 316 -10.43 7.33 2.58
N TYR A 317 -11.14 7.56 3.68
CA TYR A 317 -12.41 8.27 3.67
C TYR A 317 -12.29 9.77 3.99
N GLY A 318 -11.15 10.21 4.53
CA GLY A 318 -10.92 11.59 4.97
C GLY A 318 -11.86 11.98 6.10
N CYS A 319 -11.92 11.19 7.16
CA CYS A 319 -12.87 11.42 8.25
C CYS A 319 -12.32 11.00 9.63
N LYS A 320 -12.93 11.52 10.66
CA LYS A 320 -12.68 11.15 12.04
C LYS A 320 -13.25 9.77 12.35
N VAL A 321 -12.81 9.20 13.48
CA VAL A 321 -13.17 7.84 13.90
C VAL A 321 -14.67 7.65 14.14
N ASP A 322 -15.33 8.67 14.64
CA ASP A 322 -16.75 8.65 15.05
C ASP A 322 -17.73 8.37 13.90
N ILE A 323 -17.36 8.74 12.66
CA ILE A 323 -18.20 8.48 11.48
C ILE A 323 -17.68 7.37 10.56
N LEU A 324 -16.63 6.63 10.97
CA LEU A 324 -16.09 5.52 10.16
C LEU A 324 -17.14 4.43 9.87
N GLY A 325 -18.07 4.18 10.81
CA GLY A 325 -19.17 3.25 10.62
C GLY A 325 -20.17 3.69 9.56
N LEU A 326 -20.32 5.00 9.35
CA LEU A 326 -21.23 5.57 8.36
C LEU A 326 -20.63 5.61 6.95
N VAL A 327 -19.37 6.02 6.82
CA VAL A 327 -18.70 6.10 5.50
C VAL A 327 -18.48 4.72 4.86
N ALA A 328 -18.53 3.65 5.65
CA ALA A 328 -18.51 2.28 5.17
C ALA A 328 -19.81 1.88 4.43
N ILE A 329 -20.90 2.64 4.60
CA ILE A 329 -22.16 2.38 3.91
C ILE A 329 -22.04 2.83 2.45
N LYS A 330 -22.34 1.95 1.50
CA LYS A 330 -22.25 2.26 0.07
C LYS A 330 -23.11 3.50 -0.28
N GLY A 331 -22.44 4.52 -0.82
CA GLY A 331 -23.07 5.78 -1.24
C GLY A 331 -23.05 6.88 -0.19
N VAL A 332 -22.43 6.64 0.98
CA VAL A 332 -22.21 7.64 2.02
C VAL A 332 -20.76 8.12 1.93
N GLY A 333 -20.56 9.38 1.57
CA GLY A 333 -19.26 10.06 1.67
C GLY A 333 -19.16 10.81 3.00
N ARG A 334 -17.94 11.30 3.35
CA ARG A 334 -17.65 11.97 4.64
C ARG A 334 -18.62 13.12 4.98
N VAL A 335 -18.98 13.96 4.01
CA VAL A 335 -19.89 15.09 4.22
C VAL A 335 -21.26 14.61 4.68
N ARG A 336 -21.84 13.64 3.95
CA ARG A 336 -23.14 13.05 4.35
C ARG A 336 -23.07 12.31 5.66
N ALA A 337 -21.98 11.57 5.90
CA ALA A 337 -21.78 10.88 7.16
C ALA A 337 -21.76 11.88 8.33
N ARG A 338 -21.06 13.01 8.17
CA ARG A 338 -21.01 14.07 9.18
C ARG A 338 -22.39 14.69 9.40
N GLU A 339 -23.10 15.06 8.33
CA GLU A 339 -24.47 15.59 8.42
C GLU A 339 -25.44 14.63 9.13
N MET A 340 -25.34 13.33 8.85
CA MET A 340 -26.15 12.30 9.52
C MET A 340 -25.81 12.20 11.00
N SER A 341 -24.54 12.19 11.35
CA SER A 341 -24.07 12.13 12.73
C SER A 341 -24.53 13.37 13.52
N ASP A 342 -24.31 14.56 12.97
CA ASP A 342 -24.63 15.83 13.65
C ASP A 342 -26.15 16.05 13.79
N THR A 343 -26.95 15.59 12.81
CA THR A 343 -28.40 15.81 12.81
C THR A 343 -29.16 14.78 13.64
N LEU A 344 -28.73 13.51 13.59
CA LEU A 344 -29.45 12.38 14.18
C LEU A 344 -28.68 11.67 15.28
N GLY A 345 -27.39 11.94 15.49
CA GLY A 345 -26.55 11.24 16.45
C GLY A 345 -26.24 9.80 16.07
N VAL A 346 -26.38 9.42 14.78
CA VAL A 346 -26.07 8.07 14.30
C VAL A 346 -24.58 7.91 14.02
N ALA A 347 -24.03 6.73 14.30
CA ALA A 347 -22.59 6.44 14.13
C ALA A 347 -22.32 5.16 13.30
N SER A 348 -23.34 4.32 13.08
CA SER A 348 -23.16 3.01 12.46
C SER A 348 -24.22 2.68 11.41
N ALA A 349 -23.92 1.68 10.57
CA ALA A 349 -24.91 1.12 9.64
C ALA A 349 -26.14 0.53 10.38
N SER A 350 -25.95 0.02 11.59
CA SER A 350 -27.06 -0.48 12.41
C SER A 350 -28.01 0.65 12.78
N ASP A 351 -27.50 1.79 13.22
CA ASP A 351 -28.32 2.95 13.59
C ASP A 351 -29.10 3.46 12.39
N VAL A 352 -28.44 3.56 11.23
CA VAL A 352 -29.07 3.99 9.97
C VAL A 352 -30.18 3.02 9.55
N SER A 353 -29.99 1.71 9.73
CA SER A 353 -31.00 0.70 9.38
C SER A 353 -32.25 0.76 10.26
N LEU A 354 -32.13 1.32 11.46
CA LEU A 354 -33.18 1.45 12.47
C LEU A 354 -33.80 2.85 12.50
N MET A 355 -33.47 3.75 11.58
CA MET A 355 -34.03 5.10 11.50
C MET A 355 -35.56 5.07 11.44
N THR A 356 -36.18 5.91 12.26
CA THR A 356 -37.63 6.14 12.25
C THR A 356 -38.08 6.98 11.06
N GLU A 357 -39.36 7.01 10.73
CA GLU A 357 -39.87 7.87 9.67
C GLU A 357 -39.63 9.37 9.96
N GLY A 358 -39.69 9.75 11.25
CA GLY A 358 -39.32 11.12 11.67
C GLY A 358 -37.89 11.46 11.39
N ASP A 359 -36.91 10.54 11.60
CA ASP A 359 -35.52 10.74 11.31
C ASP A 359 -35.26 10.87 9.81
N ARG A 360 -35.95 10.05 9.00
CA ARG A 360 -35.90 10.10 7.54
C ARG A 360 -36.40 11.45 7.00
N SER A 361 -37.48 11.97 7.56
CA SER A 361 -38.02 13.27 7.22
C SER A 361 -37.01 14.39 7.53
N ARG A 362 -36.45 14.37 8.75
CA ARG A 362 -35.43 15.36 9.18
C ARG A 362 -34.21 15.40 8.25
N LEU A 363 -33.72 14.23 7.80
CA LEU A 363 -32.63 14.19 6.80
C LEU A 363 -33.09 14.71 5.45
N SER A 364 -34.29 14.36 5.00
CA SER A 364 -34.82 14.76 3.71
C SER A 364 -34.98 16.27 3.57
N ASP A 365 -35.15 16.97 4.69
CA ASP A 365 -35.27 18.44 4.74
C ASP A 365 -33.93 19.17 4.60
N LEU A 366 -32.82 18.46 4.73
CA LEU A 366 -31.49 19.03 4.56
C LEU A 366 -31.17 19.29 3.08
N ARG A 367 -30.36 20.33 2.83
CA ARG A 367 -29.92 20.68 1.48
C ARG A 367 -29.07 19.54 0.86
N GLY A 368 -29.46 19.08 -0.32
CA GLY A 368 -28.78 18.01 -1.03
C GLY A 368 -29.25 16.62 -0.69
N TRP A 369 -30.29 16.51 0.15
CA TRP A 369 -30.96 15.27 0.47
C TRP A 369 -32.32 15.16 -0.24
N SER A 370 -32.81 13.96 -0.40
CA SER A 370 -34.14 13.69 -0.91
C SER A 370 -34.68 12.39 -0.30
N PRO A 371 -36.01 12.22 -0.18
CA PRO A 371 -36.60 10.99 0.37
C PRO A 371 -36.06 9.73 -0.31
N ARG A 372 -35.94 9.74 -1.64
CA ARG A 372 -35.41 8.62 -2.42
C ARG A 372 -33.96 8.29 -2.08
N LEU A 373 -33.14 9.30 -1.76
CA LEU A 373 -31.75 9.09 -1.35
C LEU A 373 -31.68 8.49 0.04
N VAL A 374 -32.48 8.99 0.99
CA VAL A 374 -32.57 8.46 2.35
C VAL A 374 -32.98 6.98 2.31
N ASP A 375 -34.02 6.63 1.55
CA ASP A 375 -34.47 5.23 1.42
C ASP A 375 -33.36 4.32 0.86
N LYS A 376 -32.63 4.76 -0.18
CA LYS A 376 -31.49 4.01 -0.72
C LYS A 376 -30.38 3.80 0.31
N LEU A 377 -30.11 4.78 1.15
CA LEU A 377 -29.07 4.66 2.19
C LEU A 377 -29.51 3.70 3.30
N VAL A 378 -30.77 3.76 3.74
CA VAL A 378 -31.32 2.81 4.72
C VAL A 378 -31.30 1.37 4.16
N ASP A 379 -31.64 1.18 2.89
CA ASP A 379 -31.51 -0.12 2.22
C ASP A 379 -30.06 -0.61 2.15
N SER A 380 -29.13 0.29 1.83
CA SER A 380 -27.69 -0.04 1.77
C SER A 380 -27.13 -0.40 3.15
N ALA A 381 -27.52 0.35 4.19
CA ALA A 381 -27.17 0.08 5.58
C ALA A 381 -27.72 -1.28 6.03
N SER A 382 -28.97 -1.57 5.72
CA SER A 382 -29.61 -2.85 6.05
C SER A 382 -28.92 -4.04 5.39
N LYS A 383 -28.45 -3.89 4.14
CA LYS A 383 -27.66 -4.91 3.44
C LYS A 383 -26.27 -5.07 4.06
N SER A 384 -25.63 -3.99 4.48
CA SER A 384 -24.35 -4.02 5.18
C SER A 384 -24.44 -4.78 6.50
N VAL A 385 -25.43 -4.47 7.32
CA VAL A 385 -25.67 -5.17 8.61
C VAL A 385 -25.93 -6.68 8.42
N ARG A 386 -26.64 -7.08 7.35
CA ARG A 386 -26.89 -8.50 7.06
C ARG A 386 -25.63 -9.26 6.63
N ARG A 387 -24.66 -8.60 6.01
CA ARG A 387 -23.38 -9.21 5.60
C ARG A 387 -22.39 -9.36 6.75
N SER A 388 -22.53 -8.54 7.79
CA SER A 388 -21.67 -8.56 8.98
C SER A 388 -22.12 -9.57 10.05
N ARG A 389 -23.30 -10.19 9.88
CA ARG A 389 -23.83 -11.30 10.68
C ARG A 389 -23.56 -12.64 10.02
#